data_6ace3de178154d18a71589267afce11d
#
_entry.id   6ace3de178154d18a71589267afce11d
#
_cell.length_a   1.000
_cell.length_b   1.000
_cell.length_c   1.000
_cell.angle_alpha   90.00
_cell.angle_beta   90.00
_cell.angle_gamma   90.00
#
_symmetry.space_group_name_H-M   'P 1'
#
loop_
_entity.id
_entity.type
_entity.pdbx_description
1 polymer ?
#
loop_
_entity_poly.entity_id
_entity_poly.type
_entity_poly.pdbx_seq_one_letter_code
_entity_poly.pdbx_strand_id
1 'polypeptide(L)'
;MLLTCRVNSYAFDIVTRHGEPFLTNRRLFAFTDNGIPDGIKIDVDGNVYSGCGDGIHVWSPGGVFLGKMVIPGGVANFVFCEPGEIIALNENRLYRIKISPSRVGVLVEV
;
A
#
# COMPACT_ATOMS: atom_id res chain seq x y z
N MET A 1 -0.17 13.01 4.01
CA MET A 1 0.99 12.10 4.20
C MET A 1 0.58 10.92 5.05
N LEU A 2 1.08 9.74 4.73
CA LEU A 2 0.76 8.50 5.44
C LEU A 2 1.99 7.94 6.14
N LEU A 3 1.78 7.43 7.35
CA LEU A 3 2.79 6.70 8.12
C LEU A 3 2.21 5.39 8.60
N THR A 4 3.04 4.35 8.66
CA THR A 4 2.67 3.06 9.23
C THR A 4 3.32 2.88 10.59
N CYS A 5 2.57 2.31 11.53
CA CYS A 5 3.08 1.96 12.85
C CYS A 5 2.32 0.75 13.37
N ARG A 6 3.03 -0.35 13.56
CA ARG A 6 2.42 -1.63 13.91
C ARG A 6 1.36 -2.03 12.86
N VAL A 7 0.13 -2.26 13.26
CA VAL A 7 -0.98 -2.64 12.37
C VAL A 7 -1.74 -1.45 11.78
N ASN A 8 -1.31 -0.23 12.09
CA ASN A 8 -2.05 0.98 11.75
C ASN A 8 -1.30 1.84 10.72
N SER A 9 -2.07 2.49 9.85
CA SER A 9 -1.60 3.56 8.97
C SER A 9 -2.32 4.86 9.36
N TYR A 10 -1.58 5.95 9.38
CA TYR A 10 -2.08 7.26 9.77
C TYR A 10 -1.98 8.25 8.62
N ALA A 11 -2.96 9.11 8.50
CA ALA A 11 -2.97 10.22 7.56
C ALA A 11 -2.77 11.54 8.30
N PHE A 12 -2.10 12.47 7.61
CA PHE A 12 -1.87 13.83 8.09
C PHE A 12 -2.24 14.81 7.01
N ASP A 13 -2.71 15.98 7.42
CA ASP A 13 -2.79 17.12 6.53
C ASP A 13 -1.41 17.81 6.45
N ILE A 14 -1.06 18.28 5.26
CA ILE A 14 0.16 19.06 5.07
C ILE A 14 -0.25 20.52 4.94
N VAL A 15 0.22 21.34 5.85
CA VAL A 15 0.02 22.79 5.83
C VAL A 15 1.36 23.50 5.73
N THR A 16 1.36 24.73 5.25
CA THR A 16 2.59 25.54 5.17
C THR A 16 2.63 26.50 6.36
N ARG A 17 3.72 26.46 7.12
CA ARG A 17 4.00 27.39 8.22
C ARG A 17 5.39 27.98 8.04
N HIS A 18 5.46 29.31 8.08
CA HIS A 18 6.73 30.03 7.87
C HIS A 18 7.47 29.61 6.60
N GLY A 19 6.71 29.30 5.53
CA GLY A 19 7.29 28.84 4.25
C GLY A 19 7.70 27.38 4.21
N GLU A 20 7.45 26.60 5.27
CA GLU A 20 7.86 25.21 5.37
C GLU A 20 6.64 24.29 5.52
N PRO A 21 6.71 23.06 4.96
CA PRO A 21 5.65 22.08 5.15
C PRO A 21 5.62 21.59 6.60
N PHE A 22 4.42 21.46 7.14
CA PHE A 22 4.18 20.99 8.50
C PHE A 22 3.02 19.99 8.51
N LEU A 23 3.20 18.85 9.21
CA LEU A 23 2.18 17.83 9.36
C LEU A 23 1.26 18.16 10.53
N THR A 24 -0.05 18.10 10.30
CA THR A 24 -1.06 18.37 11.31
C THR A 24 -2.25 17.42 11.14
N ASN A 25 -3.17 17.44 12.08
CA ASN A 25 -4.41 16.68 12.05
C ASN A 25 -4.16 15.18 11.81
N ARG A 26 -3.36 14.58 12.69
CA ARG A 26 -3.14 13.12 12.67
C ARG A 26 -4.45 12.38 12.85
N ARG A 27 -4.72 11.43 11.97
CA ARG A 27 -5.91 10.58 12.06
C ARG A 27 -5.60 9.15 11.61
N LEU A 28 -6.33 8.19 12.14
CA LEU A 28 -6.26 6.82 11.67
C LEU A 28 -6.79 6.77 10.24
N PHE A 29 -5.98 6.23 9.33
CA PHE A 29 -6.38 6.02 7.94
C PHE A 29 -6.90 4.60 7.74
N ALA A 30 -6.09 3.60 8.12
CA ALA A 30 -6.42 2.20 7.93
C ALA A 30 -5.65 1.33 8.93
N PHE A 31 -6.13 0.11 9.11
CA PHE A 31 -5.40 -0.92 9.84
C PHE A 31 -5.43 -2.22 9.04
N THR A 32 -4.47 -3.10 9.31
CA THR A 32 -4.40 -4.41 8.69
C THR A 32 -4.87 -5.47 9.66
N ASP A 33 -5.56 -6.47 9.14
CA ASP A 33 -6.01 -7.63 9.91
C ASP A 33 -4.96 -8.75 9.94
N ASN A 34 -3.91 -8.62 9.17
CA ASN A 34 -2.86 -9.63 9.07
C ASN A 34 -1.48 -8.98 8.91
N GLY A 35 -0.65 -9.16 9.93
CA GLY A 35 0.72 -8.68 9.93
C GLY A 35 0.83 -7.17 10.12
N ILE A 36 2.01 -6.67 9.84
CA ILE A 36 2.35 -5.26 10.02
C ILE A 36 2.47 -4.64 8.62
N PRO A 37 1.78 -3.51 8.35
CA PRO A 37 1.97 -2.80 7.09
C PRO A 37 3.41 -2.30 7.00
N ASP A 38 4.07 -2.61 5.89
CA ASP A 38 5.48 -2.27 5.67
C ASP A 38 5.60 -1.20 4.57
N GLY A 39 5.94 -1.56 3.34
CA GLY A 39 5.98 -0.60 2.25
C GLY A 39 4.59 0.00 1.96
N ILE A 40 4.53 1.29 1.66
CA ILE A 40 3.29 2.00 1.32
C ILE A 40 3.46 2.81 0.05
N LYS A 41 2.49 2.72 -0.87
CA LYS A 41 2.46 3.44 -2.15
C LYS A 41 1.06 3.94 -2.44
N ILE A 42 0.97 4.97 -3.27
CA ILE A 42 -0.29 5.57 -3.72
C ILE A 42 -0.31 5.57 -5.24
N ASP A 43 -1.41 5.14 -5.85
CA ASP A 43 -1.58 5.20 -7.29
C ASP A 43 -2.08 6.58 -7.76
N VAL A 44 -2.25 6.73 -9.07
CA VAL A 44 -2.68 8.02 -9.67
C VAL A 44 -4.10 8.42 -9.29
N ASP A 45 -4.92 7.47 -8.88
CA ASP A 45 -6.29 7.72 -8.43
C ASP A 45 -6.38 7.99 -6.92
N GLY A 46 -5.26 7.94 -6.22
CA GLY A 46 -5.18 8.15 -4.78
C GLY A 46 -5.42 6.90 -3.94
N ASN A 47 -5.56 5.74 -4.56
CA ASN A 47 -5.69 4.48 -3.82
C ASN A 47 -4.38 4.14 -3.13
N VAL A 48 -4.49 3.66 -1.90
CA VAL A 48 -3.35 3.38 -1.03
C VAL A 48 -3.09 1.89 -1.00
N TYR A 49 -1.85 1.50 -1.26
CA TYR A 49 -1.39 0.12 -1.26
C TYR A 49 -0.37 -0.06 -0.15
N SER A 50 -0.46 -1.15 0.59
CA SER A 50 0.53 -1.48 1.62
C SER A 50 0.88 -2.96 1.59
N GLY A 51 2.18 -3.26 1.67
CA GLY A 51 2.67 -4.62 1.85
C GLY A 51 2.39 -5.08 3.27
N CYS A 52 1.80 -6.26 3.41
CA CYS A 52 1.39 -6.84 4.69
C CYS A 52 1.81 -8.30 4.79
N GLY A 53 1.52 -8.92 5.91
CA GLY A 53 1.93 -10.32 6.17
C GLY A 53 1.33 -11.37 5.26
N ASP A 54 0.27 -11.05 4.52
CA ASP A 54 -0.40 -11.96 3.61
C ASP A 54 -0.46 -11.48 2.15
N GLY A 55 0.14 -10.32 1.86
CA GLY A 55 0.15 -9.76 0.51
C GLY A 55 0.09 -8.24 0.50
N ILE A 56 -0.54 -7.69 -0.54
CA ILE A 56 -0.73 -6.24 -0.67
C ILE A 56 -2.20 -5.91 -0.39
N HIS A 57 -2.44 -5.06 0.58
CA HIS A 57 -3.76 -4.52 0.91
C HIS A 57 -3.98 -3.20 0.19
N VAL A 58 -5.21 -2.94 -0.26
CA VAL A 58 -5.56 -1.75 -1.02
C VAL A 58 -6.75 -1.05 -0.40
N TRP A 59 -6.64 0.26 -0.20
CA TRP A 59 -7.71 1.12 0.30
C TRP A 59 -7.97 2.27 -0.67
N SER A 60 -9.22 2.74 -0.68
CA SER A 60 -9.58 3.96 -1.38
C SER A 60 -8.92 5.19 -0.75
N PRO A 61 -8.93 6.36 -1.42
CA PRO A 61 -8.40 7.59 -0.82
C PRO A 61 -9.07 7.96 0.51
N GLY A 62 -10.31 7.57 0.71
CA GLY A 62 -11.06 7.79 1.94
C GLY A 62 -10.85 6.73 3.03
N GLY A 63 -10.00 5.73 2.80
CA GLY A 63 -9.71 4.68 3.78
C GLY A 63 -10.64 3.47 3.75
N VAL A 64 -11.47 3.34 2.72
CA VAL A 64 -12.32 2.15 2.55
C VAL A 64 -11.48 1.00 1.99
N PHE A 65 -11.53 -0.15 2.64
CA PHE A 65 -10.82 -1.34 2.19
C PHE A 65 -11.40 -1.86 0.87
N LEU A 66 -10.59 -1.90 -0.17
CA LEU A 66 -11.00 -2.34 -1.50
C LEU A 66 -10.73 -3.83 -1.73
N GLY A 67 -9.70 -4.37 -1.12
CA GLY A 67 -9.32 -5.76 -1.26
C GLY A 67 -7.83 -5.98 -1.04
N LYS A 68 -7.40 -7.20 -1.28
CA LYS A 68 -5.99 -7.55 -1.16
C LYS A 68 -5.54 -8.51 -2.25
N MET A 69 -4.27 -8.41 -2.59
CA MET A 69 -3.57 -9.36 -3.46
C MET A 69 -2.82 -10.32 -2.56
N VAL A 70 -3.31 -11.54 -2.45
CA VAL A 70 -2.71 -12.54 -1.57
C VAL A 70 -1.41 -13.07 -2.20
N ILE A 71 -0.32 -12.96 -1.45
CA ILE A 71 1.00 -13.42 -1.88
C ILE A 71 1.57 -14.28 -0.75
N PRO A 72 1.86 -15.55 -1.01
CA PRO A 72 2.42 -16.43 0.02
C PRO A 72 3.71 -15.86 0.61
N GLY A 73 3.75 -15.75 1.94
CA GLY A 73 4.86 -15.15 2.66
C GLY A 73 4.79 -13.63 2.83
N GLY A 74 3.72 -13.02 2.30
CA GLY A 74 3.51 -11.58 2.42
C GLY A 74 4.37 -10.73 1.50
N VAL A 75 4.32 -9.42 1.67
CA VAL A 75 5.08 -8.44 0.88
C VAL A 75 5.71 -7.42 1.81
N ALA A 76 7.03 -7.34 1.77
CA ALA A 76 7.77 -6.32 2.53
C ALA A 76 7.76 -4.99 1.79
N ASN A 77 8.04 -5.01 0.50
CA ASN A 77 8.05 -3.81 -0.32
C ASN A 77 7.66 -4.14 -1.76
N PHE A 78 7.26 -3.11 -2.51
CA PHE A 78 6.84 -3.27 -3.90
C PHE A 78 6.99 -1.95 -4.65
N VAL A 79 6.89 -2.02 -5.98
CA VAL A 79 6.96 -0.86 -6.86
C VAL A 79 5.97 -1.02 -8.01
N PHE A 80 5.34 0.07 -8.40
CA PHE A 80 4.58 0.13 -9.64
C PHE A 80 5.55 0.22 -10.82
N CYS A 81 5.35 -0.64 -11.82
CA CYS A 81 6.15 -0.65 -13.04
C CYS A 81 5.33 -0.14 -14.23
N GLU A 82 5.16 -0.95 -15.25
CA GLU A 82 4.28 -0.64 -16.36
C GLU A 82 2.83 -0.48 -15.89
N PRO A 83 1.97 0.24 -16.62
CA PRO A 83 0.57 0.36 -16.27
C PRO A 83 -0.07 -1.00 -16.00
N GLY A 84 -0.65 -1.15 -14.82
CA GLY A 84 -1.26 -2.40 -14.39
C GLY A 84 -0.27 -3.47 -13.93
N GLU A 85 0.98 -3.11 -13.62
CA GLU A 85 2.00 -4.06 -13.17
C GLU A 85 2.65 -3.60 -11.87
N ILE A 86 2.79 -4.55 -10.94
CA ILE A 86 3.49 -4.36 -9.66
C ILE A 86 4.58 -5.41 -9.55
N ILE A 87 5.77 -5.00 -9.15
CA ILE A 87 6.84 -5.91 -8.71
C ILE A 87 6.87 -5.89 -7.18
N ALA A 88 6.69 -7.07 -6.59
CA ALA A 88 6.60 -7.22 -5.14
C ALA A 88 7.72 -8.11 -4.61
N LEU A 89 8.23 -7.76 -3.44
CA LEU A 89 9.34 -8.44 -2.78
C LEU A 89 8.90 -9.00 -1.43
N ASN A 90 9.21 -10.24 -1.18
CA ASN A 90 9.30 -10.77 0.17
C ASN A 90 10.73 -11.22 0.47
N GLU A 91 10.96 -11.89 1.60
CA GLU A 91 12.32 -12.25 2.03
C GLU A 91 13.06 -13.15 1.03
N ASN A 92 12.32 -13.98 0.30
CA ASN A 92 12.91 -15.05 -0.51
C ASN A 92 12.61 -14.95 -1.99
N ARG A 93 11.60 -14.18 -2.39
CA ARG A 93 11.05 -14.21 -3.75
C ARG A 93 10.70 -12.85 -4.28
N LEU A 94 10.73 -12.76 -5.60
CA LEU A 94 10.28 -11.62 -6.38
C LEU A 94 9.04 -12.04 -7.18
N TYR A 95 7.97 -11.25 -7.07
CA TYR A 95 6.72 -11.51 -7.78
C TYR A 95 6.40 -10.38 -8.75
N ARG A 96 5.92 -10.75 -9.91
CA ARG A 96 5.32 -9.81 -10.86
C ARG A 96 3.81 -10.00 -10.84
N ILE A 97 3.08 -8.93 -10.52
CA ILE A 97 1.63 -8.94 -10.43
C ILE A 97 1.08 -8.08 -11.56
N LYS A 98 0.18 -8.65 -12.34
CA LYS A 98 -0.55 -7.92 -13.37
C LYS A 98 -1.96 -7.63 -12.87
N ILE A 99 -2.36 -6.36 -12.92
CA ILE A 99 -3.67 -5.91 -12.47
C ILE A 99 -4.46 -5.45 -13.71
N SER A 100 -5.64 -6.00 -13.87
CA SER A 100 -6.58 -5.54 -14.89
C SER A 100 -7.57 -4.55 -14.25
N PRO A 101 -8.09 -3.57 -15.01
CA PRO A 101 -9.12 -2.65 -14.50
C PRO A 101 -10.38 -3.35 -13.99
N SER A 102 -10.65 -4.58 -14.43
CA SER A 102 -11.85 -5.34 -14.08
C SER A 102 -11.62 -6.54 -13.18
N ARG A 103 -10.37 -6.89 -12.88
CA ARG A 103 -10.03 -8.09 -12.09
C ARG A 103 -8.72 -7.92 -11.33
N VAL A 104 -8.64 -8.54 -10.18
CA VAL A 104 -7.37 -8.77 -9.49
C VAL A 104 -6.48 -9.62 -10.39
N GLY A 105 -5.24 -9.24 -10.54
CA GLY A 105 -4.34 -9.77 -11.51
C GLY A 105 -3.85 -11.19 -11.26
N VAL A 106 -3.12 -11.69 -12.25
CA VAL A 106 -2.44 -12.98 -12.17
C VAL A 106 -1.10 -12.79 -11.50
N LEU A 107 -0.86 -13.56 -10.44
CA LEU A 107 0.44 -13.59 -9.78
C LEU A 107 1.42 -14.41 -10.62
N VAL A 108 2.55 -13.82 -10.96
CA VAL A 108 3.64 -14.50 -11.64
C VAL A 108 4.90 -14.36 -10.80
N GLU A 109 5.44 -15.49 -10.37
CA GLU A 109 6.74 -15.52 -9.70
C GLU A 109 7.85 -15.31 -10.76
N VAL A 110 8.78 -14.46 -10.43
CA VAL A 110 9.91 -14.14 -11.30
C VAL A 110 11.18 -14.85 -10.85
#